data_5c6e66e57fb5e3d687aa024a5f1362db
#
_entry.id   5c6e66e57fb5e3d687aa024a5f1362db
#
_cell.length_a   1.000
_cell.length_b   1.000
_cell.length_c   1.000
_cell.angle_alpha   90.00
_cell.angle_beta   90.00
_cell.angle_gamma   90.00
#
_symmetry.space_group_name_H-M   'P 1'
#
loop_
_entity.id
_entity.type
_entity.pdbx_description
1 polymer ?
#
loop_
_entity_poly.entity_id
_entity_poly.type
_entity_poly.pdbx_seq_one_letter_code
_entity_poly.pdbx_strand_id
1 'polypeptide(L)'
;VGKVAVFINPKYEQKLKTGGIGFFDCIDDQETANFIFDFCKNWLQERGMEAMDGPINFGERDRFWGLLIDGFHEPLYGMNFHAPYYQKLFENYGFQIYFNQLCYGRKVYDEVSQVFMNGHRMNAKNPDLKAVHWKKNQLEKFAHDFAEIYNKAWANHGEGKQIEAKKVLKMFQTMKPILDENI
;
A
#
# COMPACT_ATOMS: atom_id res chain seq x y z
N VAL A 1 28.62 0.65 2.72
CA VAL A 1 28.01 1.35 1.57
C VAL A 1 26.49 1.28 1.71
N GLY A 2 25.82 2.39 1.46
CA GLY A 2 24.38 2.44 1.51
C GLY A 2 23.81 3.60 0.70
N LYS A 3 22.50 3.63 0.53
CA LYS A 3 21.75 4.71 -0.13
C LYS A 3 20.41 4.91 0.54
N VAL A 4 19.85 6.10 0.41
CA VAL A 4 18.54 6.46 0.92
C VAL A 4 17.99 7.64 0.13
N ALA A 5 16.70 7.76 0.04
CA ALA A 5 16.02 9.00 -0.32
C ALA A 5 15.28 9.54 0.91
N VAL A 6 15.40 10.82 1.17
CA VAL A 6 14.65 11.53 2.21
C VAL A 6 13.71 12.52 1.55
N PHE A 7 12.48 12.65 2.07
CA PHE A 7 11.47 13.48 1.44
C PHE A 7 10.48 14.06 2.44
N ILE A 8 9.77 15.10 2.01
CA ILE A 8 8.61 15.67 2.70
C ILE A 8 7.44 15.61 1.73
N ASN A 9 6.38 14.93 2.12
CA ASN A 9 5.15 14.89 1.34
C ASN A 9 4.14 15.89 1.94
N PRO A 10 3.83 17.00 1.25
CA PRO A 10 2.92 18.02 1.78
C PRO A 10 1.47 17.56 1.93
N LYS A 11 1.11 16.41 1.35
CA LYS A 11 -0.21 15.79 1.51
C LYS A 11 -0.33 14.94 2.78
N TYR A 12 0.76 14.78 3.51
CA TYR A 12 0.84 13.95 4.70
C TYR A 12 0.42 14.74 5.92
N GLU A 13 -0.84 14.64 6.29
CA GLU A 13 -1.36 15.22 7.54
C GLU A 13 -1.30 14.15 8.63
N GLN A 14 -0.35 14.28 9.53
CA GLN A 14 -0.21 13.45 10.73
C GLN A 14 -0.23 14.32 11.98
N LYS A 15 -0.42 13.67 13.13
CA LYS A 15 -0.39 14.35 14.44
C LYS A 15 0.91 15.14 14.68
N LEU A 16 2.04 14.60 14.20
CA LEU A 16 3.34 15.25 14.18
C LEU A 16 3.69 15.61 12.73
N LYS A 17 4.46 16.67 12.54
CA LYS A 17 5.06 17.01 11.24
C LYS A 17 6.06 15.92 10.88
N THR A 18 5.68 15.04 9.98
CA THR A 18 6.44 13.82 9.67
C THR A 18 7.04 13.90 8.28
N GLY A 19 8.35 13.70 8.19
CA GLY A 19 9.02 13.43 6.93
C GLY A 19 9.21 11.93 6.71
N GLY A 20 9.62 11.53 5.51
CA GLY A 20 9.79 10.15 5.15
C GLY A 20 11.16 9.81 4.61
N ILE A 21 11.53 8.54 4.75
CA ILE A 21 12.68 7.96 4.08
C ILE A 21 12.24 6.78 3.22
N GLY A 22 12.90 6.59 2.09
CA GLY A 22 12.65 5.47 1.19
C GLY A 22 13.90 5.09 0.40
N PHE A 23 13.79 4.07 -0.43
CA PHE A 23 14.91 3.53 -1.18
C PHE A 23 16.14 3.24 -0.31
N PHE A 24 15.88 2.89 0.95
CA PHE A 24 16.92 2.52 1.89
C PHE A 24 17.59 1.23 1.44
N ASP A 25 18.90 1.30 1.31
CA ASP A 25 19.74 0.14 1.01
C ASP A 25 21.04 0.28 1.79
N CYS A 26 21.41 -0.75 2.53
CA CYS A 26 22.55 -0.72 3.44
C CYS A 26 23.10 -2.12 3.59
N ILE A 27 24.42 -2.22 3.71
CA ILE A 27 25.09 -3.45 4.14
C ILE A 27 24.69 -3.78 5.60
N ASP A 28 24.85 -5.03 6.01
CA ASP A 28 24.62 -5.44 7.41
C ASP A 28 25.68 -4.85 8.35
N ASP A 29 25.56 -3.54 8.56
CA ASP A 29 26.46 -2.76 9.40
C ASP A 29 25.70 -1.61 10.05
N GLN A 30 25.62 -1.65 11.38
CA GLN A 30 24.86 -0.69 12.17
C GLN A 30 25.44 0.73 12.11
N GLU A 31 26.76 0.87 12.03
CA GLU A 31 27.39 2.19 11.96
C GLU A 31 27.04 2.88 10.64
N THR A 32 27.09 2.15 9.53
CA THR A 32 26.65 2.64 8.23
C THR A 32 25.18 3.03 8.24
N ALA A 33 24.32 2.20 8.82
CA ALA A 33 22.89 2.50 8.95
C ALA A 33 22.65 3.76 9.78
N ASN A 34 23.31 3.87 10.94
CA ASN A 34 23.21 5.05 11.80
C ASN A 34 23.62 6.33 11.07
N PHE A 35 24.74 6.29 10.34
CA PHE A 35 25.19 7.44 9.54
C PHE A 35 24.11 7.89 8.53
N ILE A 36 23.48 6.93 7.84
CA ILE A 36 22.42 7.21 6.87
C ILE A 36 21.18 7.81 7.58
N PHE A 37 20.76 7.23 8.69
CA PHE A 37 19.61 7.70 9.45
C PHE A 37 19.85 9.07 10.08
N ASP A 38 21.05 9.33 10.61
CA ASP A 38 21.40 10.64 11.17
C ASP A 38 21.39 11.72 10.09
N PHE A 39 21.88 11.43 8.89
CA PHE A 39 21.77 12.35 7.76
C PHE A 39 20.30 12.69 7.46
N CYS A 40 19.45 11.67 7.36
CA CYS A 40 18.02 11.87 7.08
C CYS A 40 17.33 12.65 8.19
N LYS A 41 17.59 12.29 9.45
CA LYS A 41 17.06 12.97 10.63
C LYS A 41 17.43 14.45 10.64
N ASN A 42 18.71 14.77 10.47
CA ASN A 42 19.19 16.16 10.44
C ASN A 42 18.54 16.95 9.30
N TRP A 43 18.50 16.37 8.10
CA TRP A 43 17.87 17.00 6.93
C TRP A 43 16.38 17.32 7.16
N LEU A 44 15.66 16.43 7.84
CA LEU A 44 14.25 16.59 8.19
C LEU A 44 14.06 17.63 9.28
N GLN A 45 14.89 17.60 10.32
CA GLN A 45 14.84 18.58 11.43
C GLN A 45 15.10 20.00 10.96
N GLU A 46 16.07 20.23 10.08
CA GLU A 46 16.33 21.53 9.46
C GLU A 46 15.11 22.09 8.69
N ARG A 47 14.17 21.22 8.32
CA ARG A 47 12.93 21.56 7.60
C ARG A 47 11.69 21.53 8.47
N GLY A 48 11.89 21.50 9.79
CA GLY A 48 10.84 21.59 10.78
C GLY A 48 10.00 20.32 10.93
N MET A 49 10.53 19.16 10.52
CA MET A 49 9.87 17.88 10.79
C MET A 49 10.21 17.40 12.22
N GLU A 50 9.20 16.81 12.87
CA GLU A 50 9.26 16.34 14.25
C GLU A 50 9.42 14.82 14.33
N ALA A 51 9.08 14.12 13.25
CA ALA A 51 9.16 12.67 13.13
C ALA A 51 9.69 12.23 11.75
N MET A 52 10.26 11.04 11.72
CA MET A 52 10.78 10.37 10.52
C MET A 52 10.11 9.00 10.39
N ASP A 53 9.52 8.73 9.23
CA ASP A 53 8.78 7.52 8.93
C ASP A 53 9.41 6.77 7.73
N GLY A 54 9.32 5.45 7.71
CA GLY A 54 9.89 4.68 6.59
C GLY A 54 10.06 3.20 6.89
N PRO A 55 10.45 2.45 5.85
CA PRO A 55 10.74 2.88 4.47
C PRO A 55 9.48 3.12 3.64
N ILE A 56 9.45 4.21 2.86
CA ILE A 56 8.35 4.57 1.95
C ILE A 56 8.96 4.99 0.62
N ASN A 57 9.01 4.10 -0.37
CA ASN A 57 9.86 4.32 -1.53
C ASN A 57 9.39 5.47 -2.43
N PHE A 58 8.10 5.63 -2.66
CA PHE A 58 7.60 6.65 -3.60
C PHE A 58 6.88 7.81 -2.89
N GLY A 59 7.08 7.94 -1.58
CA GLY A 59 6.51 9.03 -0.79
C GLY A 59 5.03 8.88 -0.47
N GLU A 60 4.39 7.79 -0.88
CA GLU A 60 2.99 7.47 -0.61
C GLU A 60 2.88 6.02 -0.12
N ARG A 61 1.94 5.75 0.81
CA ARG A 61 1.73 4.42 1.41
C ARG A 61 0.74 3.56 0.61
N ASP A 62 0.74 3.67 -0.71
CA ASP A 62 -0.09 2.86 -1.59
C ASP A 62 0.64 1.61 -2.12
N ARG A 63 1.96 1.70 -2.25
CA ARG A 63 2.83 0.61 -2.73
C ARG A 63 4.29 0.84 -2.38
N PHE A 64 5.06 -0.24 -2.30
CA PHE A 64 6.49 -0.23 -1.99
C PHE A 64 6.82 0.57 -0.73
N TRP A 65 6.06 0.32 0.34
CA TRP A 65 6.26 0.92 1.63
C TRP A 65 6.22 -0.13 2.75
N GLY A 66 6.73 0.24 3.92
CA GLY A 66 6.87 -0.67 5.04
C GLY A 66 8.09 -1.58 4.94
N LEU A 67 8.51 -2.10 6.06
CA LEU A 67 9.63 -3.01 6.19
C LEU A 67 9.11 -4.45 6.21
N LEU A 68 9.68 -5.32 5.36
CA LEU A 68 9.41 -6.75 5.42
C LEU A 68 10.10 -7.32 6.67
N ILE A 69 9.33 -7.90 7.58
CA ILE A 69 9.85 -8.46 8.84
C ILE A 69 9.54 -9.95 9.00
N ASP A 70 8.59 -10.45 8.23
CA ASP A 70 8.18 -11.86 8.25
C ASP A 70 7.68 -12.29 6.87
N GLY A 71 7.69 -13.61 6.57
CA GLY A 71 7.24 -14.13 5.30
C GLY A 71 8.21 -13.83 4.14
N PHE A 72 9.51 -14.09 4.30
CA PHE A 72 10.56 -13.88 3.29
C PHE A 72 10.45 -14.83 2.11
N HIS A 73 9.32 -14.81 1.42
CA HIS A 73 9.04 -15.49 0.16
C HIS A 73 8.77 -14.47 -0.94
N GLU A 74 8.48 -14.93 -2.14
CA GLU A 74 8.19 -14.07 -3.29
C GLU A 74 7.12 -13.01 -2.94
N PRO A 75 7.42 -11.71 -3.06
CA PRO A 75 6.51 -10.66 -2.64
C PRO A 75 5.36 -10.48 -3.62
N LEU A 76 4.23 -9.99 -3.13
CA LEU A 76 3.14 -9.52 -3.98
C LEU A 76 3.53 -8.26 -4.74
N TYR A 77 2.85 -8.01 -5.86
CA TYR A 77 3.05 -6.78 -6.63
C TYR A 77 2.85 -5.53 -5.76
N GLY A 78 3.79 -4.61 -5.86
CA GLY A 78 3.75 -3.37 -5.08
C GLY A 78 4.24 -3.49 -3.64
N MET A 79 4.70 -4.66 -3.21
CA MET A 79 5.30 -4.87 -1.88
C MET A 79 6.82 -4.80 -1.94
N ASN A 80 7.41 -4.34 -0.84
CA ASN A 80 8.85 -4.36 -0.67
C ASN A 80 9.36 -5.77 -0.37
N PHE A 81 10.60 -6.02 -0.77
CA PHE A 81 11.39 -7.15 -0.31
C PHE A 81 12.71 -6.63 0.28
N HIS A 82 12.99 -6.97 1.53
CA HIS A 82 14.15 -6.49 2.26
C HIS A 82 14.97 -7.66 2.79
N ALA A 83 16.25 -7.42 3.04
CA ALA A 83 17.08 -8.38 3.76
C ALA A 83 16.61 -8.49 5.22
N PRO A 84 16.63 -9.70 5.83
CA PRO A 84 16.14 -9.91 7.18
C PRO A 84 16.82 -9.04 8.26
N TYR A 85 18.07 -8.67 8.05
CA TYR A 85 18.83 -7.84 9.01
C TYR A 85 18.35 -6.37 9.04
N TYR A 86 17.57 -5.89 8.07
CA TYR A 86 17.10 -4.52 8.06
C TYR A 86 16.24 -4.17 9.27
N GLN A 87 15.40 -5.09 9.73
CA GLN A 87 14.61 -4.89 10.94
C GLN A 87 15.49 -4.45 12.09
N LYS A 88 16.58 -5.18 12.34
CA LYS A 88 17.52 -4.89 13.43
C LYS A 88 18.20 -3.52 13.25
N LEU A 89 18.57 -3.14 12.04
CA LEU A 89 19.19 -1.85 11.78
C LEU A 89 18.24 -0.68 12.12
N PHE A 90 16.96 -0.81 11.77
CA PHE A 90 15.95 0.20 12.09
C PHE A 90 15.65 0.26 13.58
N GLU A 91 15.38 -0.88 14.21
CA GLU A 91 15.03 -0.95 15.64
C GLU A 91 16.18 -0.48 16.54
N ASN A 92 17.42 -0.86 16.24
CA ASN A 92 18.59 -0.42 16.99
C ASN A 92 18.85 1.08 16.88
N TYR A 93 18.45 1.72 15.77
CA TYR A 93 18.51 3.18 15.65
C TYR A 93 17.43 3.89 16.45
N GLY A 94 16.33 3.20 16.77
CA GLY A 94 15.20 3.73 17.54
C GLY A 94 13.89 3.88 16.78
N PHE A 95 13.78 3.34 15.56
CA PHE A 95 12.48 3.23 14.90
C PHE A 95 11.59 2.29 15.69
N GLN A 96 10.31 2.60 15.71
CA GLN A 96 9.28 1.79 16.34
C GLN A 96 8.23 1.36 15.32
N ILE A 97 7.58 0.25 15.59
CA ILE A 97 6.49 -0.24 14.75
C ILE A 97 5.35 0.77 14.78
N TYR A 98 5.01 1.30 13.61
CA TYR A 98 3.87 2.17 13.45
C TYR A 98 2.56 1.37 13.43
N PHE A 99 2.48 0.36 12.57
CA PHE A 99 1.45 -0.69 12.58
C PHE A 99 1.90 -1.89 11.75
N ASN A 100 1.28 -3.04 11.99
CA ASN A 100 1.54 -4.26 11.24
C ASN A 100 0.63 -4.33 10.02
N GLN A 101 1.23 -4.41 8.83
CA GLN A 101 0.51 -4.70 7.60
C GLN A 101 0.55 -6.20 7.35
N LEU A 102 -0.61 -6.86 7.44
CA LEU A 102 -0.72 -8.29 7.24
C LEU A 102 -1.06 -8.60 5.77
N CYS A 103 -0.28 -9.47 5.15
CA CYS A 103 -0.56 -10.03 3.84
C CYS A 103 -1.08 -11.46 3.99
N TYR A 104 -2.20 -11.75 3.36
CA TYR A 104 -2.82 -13.07 3.40
C TYR A 104 -2.71 -13.72 2.03
N GLY A 105 -2.30 -15.00 2.01
CA GLY A 105 -2.23 -15.81 0.81
C GLY A 105 -3.15 -17.01 0.89
N ARG A 106 -3.69 -17.42 -0.25
CA ARG A 106 -4.49 -18.63 -0.38
C ARG A 106 -4.23 -19.30 -1.72
N LYS A 107 -4.11 -20.62 -1.72
CA LYS A 107 -4.06 -21.38 -2.96
C LYS A 107 -5.44 -21.41 -3.62
N VAL A 108 -5.49 -21.26 -4.94
CA VAL A 108 -6.76 -21.19 -5.69
C VAL A 108 -7.61 -22.47 -5.55
N TYR A 109 -6.95 -23.60 -5.34
CA TYR A 109 -7.60 -24.92 -5.21
C TYR A 109 -7.94 -25.30 -3.76
N ASP A 110 -7.64 -24.46 -2.77
CA ASP A 110 -8.04 -24.73 -1.40
C ASP A 110 -9.56 -24.63 -1.24
N GLU A 111 -10.14 -25.45 -0.40
CA GLU A 111 -11.57 -25.41 -0.12
C GLU A 111 -11.99 -24.06 0.46
N VAL A 112 -13.08 -23.51 -0.06
CA VAL A 112 -13.61 -22.23 0.43
C VAL A 112 -14.23 -22.43 1.81
N SER A 113 -13.81 -21.61 2.77
CA SER A 113 -14.36 -21.64 4.13
C SER A 113 -15.90 -21.54 4.12
N GLN A 114 -16.55 -22.30 5.02
CA GLN A 114 -18.01 -22.32 5.14
C GLN A 114 -18.61 -20.92 5.43
N VAL A 115 -17.86 -20.05 6.08
CA VAL A 115 -18.29 -18.65 6.32
C VAL A 115 -18.55 -17.93 4.99
N PHE A 116 -17.61 -18.04 4.03
CA PHE A 116 -17.77 -17.45 2.70
C PHE A 116 -18.86 -18.15 1.88
N MET A 117 -18.95 -19.48 1.97
CA MET A 117 -20.02 -20.24 1.29
C MET A 117 -21.40 -19.87 1.81
N ASN A 118 -21.55 -19.67 3.12
CA ASN A 118 -22.82 -19.24 3.71
C ASN A 118 -23.17 -17.80 3.29
N GLY A 119 -22.20 -16.88 3.31
CA GLY A 119 -22.36 -15.52 2.78
C GLY A 119 -22.81 -15.52 1.31
N HIS A 120 -22.16 -16.35 0.47
CA HIS A 120 -22.57 -16.51 -0.92
C HIS A 120 -24.02 -17.01 -1.06
N ARG A 121 -24.40 -18.08 -0.32
CA ARG A 121 -25.76 -18.62 -0.38
C ARG A 121 -26.84 -17.64 0.06
N MET A 122 -26.53 -16.78 1.04
CA MET A 122 -27.44 -15.72 1.48
C MET A 122 -27.62 -14.66 0.42
N ASN A 123 -26.51 -14.15 -0.13
CA ASN A 123 -26.52 -13.08 -1.13
C ASN A 123 -27.06 -13.55 -2.49
N ALA A 124 -26.80 -14.82 -2.89
CA ALA A 124 -27.32 -15.37 -4.14
C ALA A 124 -28.85 -15.48 -4.19
N LYS A 125 -29.53 -15.41 -3.03
CA LYS A 125 -31.01 -15.38 -2.95
C LYS A 125 -31.58 -13.98 -3.14
N ASN A 126 -30.75 -12.94 -3.08
CA ASN A 126 -31.19 -11.57 -3.27
C ASN A 126 -31.15 -11.21 -4.76
N PRO A 127 -32.29 -10.94 -5.44
CA PRO A 127 -32.33 -10.63 -6.85
C PRO A 127 -31.64 -9.31 -7.20
N ASP A 128 -31.47 -8.41 -6.21
CA ASP A 128 -30.83 -7.11 -6.39
C ASP A 128 -29.30 -7.18 -6.36
N LEU A 129 -28.73 -8.32 -5.90
CA LEU A 129 -27.30 -8.55 -5.85
C LEU A 129 -26.86 -9.46 -6.99
N LYS A 130 -26.13 -8.91 -7.95
CA LYS A 130 -25.65 -9.66 -9.12
C LYS A 130 -24.19 -9.35 -9.39
N ALA A 131 -23.37 -10.41 -9.46
CA ALA A 131 -22.04 -10.30 -10.01
C ALA A 131 -22.11 -10.18 -11.54
N VAL A 132 -21.39 -9.23 -12.11
CA VAL A 132 -21.32 -9.05 -13.56
C VAL A 132 -19.86 -8.98 -14.00
N HIS A 133 -19.56 -9.61 -15.11
CA HIS A 133 -18.24 -9.51 -15.72
C HIS A 133 -18.03 -8.15 -16.36
N TRP A 134 -16.81 -7.68 -16.30
CA TRP A 134 -16.41 -6.47 -17.00
C TRP A 134 -16.53 -6.65 -18.52
N LYS A 135 -16.88 -5.54 -19.20
CA LYS A 135 -16.92 -5.49 -20.66
C LYS A 135 -16.08 -4.33 -21.16
N LYS A 136 -15.09 -4.63 -22.03
CA LYS A 136 -14.16 -3.65 -22.59
C LYS A 136 -14.85 -2.53 -23.41
N ASN A 137 -16.06 -2.76 -23.84
CA ASN A 137 -16.88 -1.78 -24.54
C ASN A 137 -17.77 -0.93 -23.60
N GLN A 138 -17.74 -1.19 -22.28
CA GLN A 138 -18.56 -0.49 -21.28
C GLN A 138 -17.71 0.12 -20.15
N LEU A 139 -16.43 0.44 -20.39
CA LEU A 139 -15.52 0.94 -19.37
C LEU A 139 -16.01 2.22 -18.69
N GLU A 140 -16.71 3.07 -19.42
CA GLU A 140 -17.27 4.31 -18.86
C GLU A 140 -18.33 4.00 -17.78
N LYS A 141 -19.26 3.09 -18.08
CA LYS A 141 -20.27 2.64 -17.11
C LYS A 141 -19.58 2.07 -15.85
N PHE A 142 -18.65 1.13 -16.04
CA PHE A 142 -17.94 0.52 -14.92
C PHE A 142 -17.09 1.52 -14.12
N ALA A 143 -16.56 2.56 -14.75
CA ALA A 143 -15.84 3.62 -14.07
C ALA A 143 -16.75 4.45 -13.15
N HIS A 144 -17.98 4.73 -13.60
CA HIS A 144 -18.99 5.39 -12.76
C HIS A 144 -19.43 4.50 -11.60
N ASP A 145 -19.76 3.23 -11.87
CA ASP A 145 -20.18 2.27 -10.85
C ASP A 145 -19.07 2.10 -9.79
N PHE A 146 -17.81 1.97 -10.23
CA PHE A 146 -16.67 1.86 -9.32
C PHE A 146 -16.50 3.11 -8.45
N ALA A 147 -16.53 4.30 -9.05
CA ALA A 147 -16.37 5.55 -8.31
C ALA A 147 -17.50 5.74 -7.28
N GLU A 148 -18.74 5.39 -7.63
CA GLU A 148 -19.88 5.44 -6.72
C GLU A 148 -19.70 4.51 -5.52
N ILE A 149 -19.37 3.24 -5.78
CA ILE A 149 -19.17 2.24 -4.72
C ILE A 149 -17.99 2.64 -3.84
N TYR A 150 -16.86 3.01 -4.45
CA TYR A 150 -15.67 3.43 -3.73
C TYR A 150 -15.95 4.62 -2.81
N ASN A 151 -16.59 5.65 -3.32
CA ASN A 151 -16.89 6.86 -2.55
C ASN A 151 -17.87 6.59 -1.41
N LYS A 152 -18.87 5.72 -1.61
CA LYS A 152 -19.79 5.32 -0.54
C LYS A 152 -19.11 4.48 0.54
N ALA A 153 -18.19 3.60 0.15
CA ALA A 153 -17.53 2.69 1.07
C ALA A 153 -16.34 3.34 1.80
N TRP A 154 -15.55 4.16 1.13
CA TRP A 154 -14.24 4.60 1.61
C TRP A 154 -14.08 6.09 1.86
N ALA A 155 -14.94 6.96 1.31
CA ALA A 155 -14.78 8.41 1.46
C ALA A 155 -14.82 8.91 2.90
N ASN A 156 -15.42 8.14 3.79
CA ASN A 156 -15.54 8.46 5.22
C ASN A 156 -14.58 7.67 6.12
N HIS A 157 -13.66 6.89 5.54
CA HIS A 157 -12.68 6.11 6.29
C HIS A 157 -11.34 6.83 6.31
N GLY A 158 -10.95 7.39 7.46
CA GLY A 158 -9.62 7.96 7.71
C GLY A 158 -9.18 8.98 6.64
N GLU A 159 -8.11 8.67 5.92
CA GLU A 159 -7.58 9.48 4.82
C GLU A 159 -8.34 9.26 3.49
N GLY A 160 -9.51 8.63 3.52
CA GLY A 160 -10.30 8.31 2.33
C GLY A 160 -10.63 9.56 1.52
N LYS A 161 -10.13 9.61 0.28
CA LYS A 161 -10.42 10.69 -0.68
C LYS A 161 -11.44 10.20 -1.69
N GLN A 162 -12.36 11.07 -2.05
CA GLN A 162 -13.26 10.79 -3.15
C GLN A 162 -12.48 10.61 -4.46
N ILE A 163 -12.89 9.64 -5.25
CA ILE A 163 -12.36 9.39 -6.59
C ILE A 163 -13.36 9.83 -7.66
N GLU A 164 -12.86 10.50 -8.68
CA GLU A 164 -13.67 10.92 -9.82
C GLU A 164 -13.78 9.79 -10.86
N ALA A 165 -14.98 9.54 -11.38
CA ALA A 165 -15.19 8.54 -12.43
C ALA A 165 -14.28 8.73 -13.66
N LYS A 166 -13.95 9.98 -14.00
CA LYS A 166 -13.02 10.30 -15.09
C LYS A 166 -11.61 9.75 -14.84
N LYS A 167 -11.12 9.81 -13.60
CA LYS A 167 -9.81 9.23 -13.21
C LYS A 167 -9.85 7.71 -13.29
N VAL A 168 -10.94 7.11 -12.82
CA VAL A 168 -11.15 5.65 -12.91
C VAL A 168 -11.21 5.21 -14.38
N LEU A 169 -11.94 5.93 -15.24
CA LEU A 169 -12.02 5.63 -16.66
C LEU A 169 -10.64 5.65 -17.33
N LYS A 170 -9.81 6.66 -17.03
CA LYS A 170 -8.44 6.73 -17.54
C LYS A 170 -7.61 5.53 -17.10
N MET A 171 -7.74 5.12 -15.83
CA MET A 171 -7.07 3.91 -15.30
C MET A 171 -7.54 2.66 -16.06
N PHE A 172 -8.84 2.47 -16.24
CA PHE A 172 -9.40 1.33 -16.97
C PHE A 172 -8.97 1.29 -18.44
N GLN A 173 -8.90 2.45 -19.09
CA GLN A 173 -8.40 2.56 -20.47
C GLN A 173 -6.93 2.13 -20.57
N THR A 174 -6.11 2.51 -19.59
CA THR A 174 -4.71 2.09 -19.51
C THR A 174 -4.60 0.57 -19.29
N MET A 175 -5.48 0.00 -18.47
CA MET A 175 -5.50 -1.44 -18.17
C MET A 175 -6.19 -2.28 -19.27
N LYS A 176 -6.88 -1.67 -20.21
CA LYS A 176 -7.66 -2.37 -21.25
C LYS A 176 -6.93 -3.51 -21.96
N PRO A 177 -5.62 -3.42 -22.28
CA PRO A 177 -4.90 -4.50 -22.94
C PRO A 177 -4.81 -5.79 -22.11
N ILE A 178 -4.76 -5.65 -20.78
CA ILE A 178 -4.60 -6.77 -19.83
C ILE A 178 -5.89 -7.21 -19.15
N LEU A 179 -7.00 -6.50 -19.39
CA LEU A 179 -8.30 -6.89 -18.84
C LEU A 179 -8.80 -8.18 -19.49
N ASP A 180 -9.15 -9.17 -18.66
CA ASP A 180 -9.88 -10.37 -19.07
C ASP A 180 -11.37 -10.19 -18.75
N GLU A 181 -12.23 -10.35 -19.77
CA GLU A 181 -13.69 -10.19 -19.62
C GLU A 181 -14.37 -11.42 -19.00
N ASN A 182 -13.59 -12.48 -18.71
CA ASN A 182 -14.09 -13.70 -18.07
C ASN A 182 -13.81 -13.74 -16.56
N ILE A 183 -13.12 -12.72 -16.02
CA ILE A 183 -12.81 -12.59 -14.59
C ILE A 183 -13.71 -11.54 -13.95
#